data_dc273bda8b8ef2d94655697dddecf86a
#
_entry.id   dc273bda8b8ef2d94655697dddecf86a
#
_cell.length_a   1.000
_cell.length_b   1.000
_cell.length_c   1.000
_cell.angle_alpha   90.00
_cell.angle_beta   90.00
_cell.angle_gamma   90.00
#
_symmetry.space_group_name_H-M   'P 1'
#
loop_
_entity.id
_entity.type
_entity.pdbx_description
1 polymer ?
#
loop_
_entity_poly.entity_id
_entity_poly.type
_entity_poly.pdbx_seq_one_letter_code
_entity_poly.pdbx_strand_id
1 'polypeptide(L)'
;LKIPVNKIKPVIPDGKNVPKFMKKLRKTLDEAIHGHNETKTEIIDYVSGMIRNPSGNPNILALCSPPGLGKTKFVRALGKALDLPFSQISFGGMNDPALLTGHDYTYIGSKPGKIYDVICKSGYMNGIVMLDEIDKIGDLYSAKTKEVYGVLTHLLDSTQNNEFYDNYIGNYVPIDLSKILFIASFNDECNIDPIVLNRMKVIKIKENSLKDKIDIVKKYTIPETIKNLKISDVIISDELIKYIINCKTVFEPGMRNINNSFKSLIGKINTLLFLDTASKSDRSKITKDLVYENMELLKDGDSVLVTKELIDKFLNKRSESVSQLMMYN
;
A
#
# COMPACT_ATOMS: atom_id res chain seq x y z
N LEU A 1 21.48 -18.83 1.01
CA LEU A 1 20.37 -18.39 1.87
C LEU A 1 20.13 -19.48 2.91
N LYS A 2 20.13 -19.14 4.21
CA LYS A 2 19.86 -20.08 5.29
C LYS A 2 18.53 -19.70 5.92
N ILE A 3 17.65 -20.69 6.14
CA ILE A 3 16.43 -20.50 6.93
C ILE A 3 16.87 -20.09 8.35
N PRO A 4 16.31 -19.04 8.93
CA PRO A 4 16.66 -18.58 10.28
C PRO A 4 15.98 -19.44 11.35
N VAL A 5 16.23 -20.75 11.35
CA VAL A 5 15.63 -21.71 12.28
C VAL A 5 15.77 -21.22 13.72
N ASN A 6 14.68 -21.22 14.47
CA ASN A 6 14.60 -20.81 15.88
C ASN A 6 14.84 -19.29 16.15
N LYS A 7 15.00 -18.46 15.13
CA LYS A 7 15.06 -17.01 15.34
C LYS A 7 13.68 -16.40 15.32
N ILE A 8 13.10 -16.19 16.48
CA ILE A 8 11.82 -15.52 16.67
C ILE A 8 12.05 -14.17 17.33
N LYS A 9 11.53 -13.10 16.75
CA LYS A 9 11.57 -11.77 17.35
C LYS A 9 10.45 -11.67 18.39
N PRO A 10 10.72 -11.29 19.64
CA PRO A 10 9.67 -11.15 20.65
C PRO A 10 8.71 -10.01 20.27
N VAL A 11 7.43 -10.30 20.18
CA VAL A 11 6.37 -9.35 19.76
C VAL A 11 5.52 -8.93 20.95
N ILE A 12 5.32 -9.85 21.91
CA ILE A 12 4.36 -9.67 22.98
C ILE A 12 5.05 -9.00 24.16
N PRO A 13 4.57 -7.80 24.56
CA PRO A 13 5.09 -7.15 25.75
C PRO A 13 4.70 -7.95 27.00
N ASP A 14 5.58 -7.97 27.99
CA ASP A 14 5.22 -8.42 29.33
C ASP A 14 3.97 -7.69 29.83
N GLY A 15 3.10 -8.36 30.59
CA GLY A 15 1.77 -7.85 30.96
C GLY A 15 1.74 -6.42 31.50
N LYS A 16 2.79 -5.98 32.22
CA LYS A 16 2.94 -4.60 32.72
C LYS A 16 3.18 -3.57 31.61
N ASN A 17 3.66 -3.98 30.45
CA ASN A 17 4.00 -3.11 29.33
C ASN A 17 2.89 -3.01 28.25
N VAL A 18 1.81 -3.78 28.38
CA VAL A 18 0.71 -3.79 27.41
C VAL A 18 0.12 -2.40 27.17
N PRO A 19 -0.22 -1.56 28.18
CA PRO A 19 -0.78 -0.24 27.93
C PRO A 19 0.17 0.68 27.15
N LYS A 20 1.48 0.63 27.44
CA LYS A 20 2.51 1.40 26.72
C LYS A 20 2.62 0.95 25.26
N PHE A 21 2.57 -0.36 25.05
CA PHE A 21 2.58 -0.95 23.71
C PHE A 21 1.34 -0.53 22.89
N MET A 22 0.14 -0.63 23.47
CA MET A 22 -1.10 -0.22 22.81
C MET A 22 -1.11 1.26 22.45
N LYS A 23 -0.56 2.13 23.32
CA LYS A 23 -0.38 3.55 23.03
C LYS A 23 0.59 3.77 21.86
N LYS A 24 1.71 3.01 21.81
CA LYS A 24 2.65 3.04 20.69
C LYS A 24 1.98 2.58 19.39
N LEU A 25 1.22 1.48 19.43
CA LEU A 25 0.49 0.95 18.28
C LEU A 25 -0.47 2.00 17.71
N ARG A 26 -1.32 2.58 18.57
CA ARG A 26 -2.26 3.64 18.17
C ARG A 26 -1.53 4.83 17.55
N LYS A 27 -0.48 5.33 18.20
CA LYS A 27 0.31 6.46 17.70
C LYS A 27 0.92 6.16 16.33
N THR A 28 1.50 4.96 16.13
CA THR A 28 2.12 4.57 14.87
C THR A 28 1.08 4.49 13.73
N LEU A 29 -0.12 3.99 14.01
CA LEU A 29 -1.22 3.96 13.04
C LEU A 29 -1.70 5.38 12.69
N ASP A 30 -1.79 6.29 13.69
CA ASP A 30 -2.23 7.66 13.47
C ASP A 30 -1.21 8.48 12.67
N GLU A 31 0.09 8.26 12.90
CA GLU A 31 1.17 8.87 12.11
C GLU A 31 1.19 8.40 10.65
N ALA A 32 0.87 7.13 10.41
CA ALA A 32 0.92 6.55 9.08
C ALA A 32 -0.31 6.88 8.22
N ILE A 33 -1.49 6.99 8.84
CA ILE A 33 -2.77 7.06 8.13
C ILE A 33 -3.69 8.06 8.81
N HIS A 34 -4.14 9.03 8.03
CA HIS A 34 -5.15 9.99 8.47
C HIS A 34 -6.56 9.36 8.47
N GLY A 35 -7.36 9.66 9.49
CA GLY A 35 -8.73 9.13 9.57
C GLY A 35 -8.81 7.63 9.82
N HIS A 36 -9.81 6.97 9.24
CA HIS A 36 -10.07 5.53 9.29
C HIS A 36 -10.10 4.93 10.71
N ASN A 37 -10.75 5.64 11.67
CA ASN A 37 -10.73 5.23 13.07
C ASN A 37 -11.36 3.86 13.31
N GLU A 38 -12.41 3.49 12.57
CA GLU A 38 -13.04 2.17 12.65
C GLU A 38 -12.03 1.07 12.28
N THR A 39 -11.36 1.21 11.14
CA THR A 39 -10.32 0.27 10.68
C THR A 39 -9.18 0.16 11.70
N LYS A 40 -8.74 1.29 12.27
CA LYS A 40 -7.70 1.30 13.31
C LYS A 40 -8.16 0.56 14.57
N THR A 41 -9.42 0.73 14.96
CA THR A 41 -10.00 0.03 16.11
C THR A 41 -9.98 -1.48 15.87
N GLU A 42 -10.45 -1.96 14.72
CA GLU A 42 -10.44 -3.38 14.40
C GLU A 42 -9.02 -3.99 14.34
N ILE A 43 -8.04 -3.24 13.84
CA ILE A 43 -6.64 -3.67 13.87
C ILE A 43 -6.12 -3.74 15.31
N ILE A 44 -6.46 -2.77 16.15
CA ILE A 44 -6.08 -2.75 17.57
C ILE A 44 -6.71 -3.94 18.32
N ASP A 45 -8.00 -4.22 18.06
CA ASP A 45 -8.70 -5.36 18.65
C ASP A 45 -8.10 -6.69 18.21
N TYR A 46 -7.73 -6.81 16.94
CA TYR A 46 -7.03 -7.97 16.42
C TYR A 46 -5.70 -8.21 17.14
N VAL A 47 -4.88 -7.17 17.27
CA VAL A 47 -3.60 -7.25 18.00
C VAL A 47 -3.79 -7.53 19.47
N SER A 48 -4.83 -6.97 20.10
CA SER A 48 -5.19 -7.25 21.50
C SER A 48 -5.52 -8.73 21.72
N GLY A 49 -6.23 -9.33 20.77
CA GLY A 49 -6.52 -10.77 20.77
C GLY A 49 -5.24 -11.61 20.72
N MET A 50 -4.29 -11.24 19.84
CA MET A 50 -2.99 -11.90 19.74
C MET A 50 -2.18 -11.81 21.06
N ILE A 51 -2.20 -10.64 21.70
CA ILE A 51 -1.50 -10.43 22.98
C ILE A 51 -2.14 -11.29 24.08
N ARG A 52 -3.46 -11.39 24.11
CA ARG A 52 -4.20 -12.15 25.11
C ARG A 52 -4.03 -13.65 24.97
N ASN A 53 -3.97 -14.15 23.77
CA ASN A 53 -3.79 -15.56 23.45
C ASN A 53 -2.67 -15.78 22.42
N PRO A 54 -1.40 -15.76 22.83
CA PRO A 54 -0.25 -15.91 21.94
C PRO A 54 -0.15 -17.27 21.25
N SER A 55 -0.74 -18.28 21.85
CA SER A 55 -0.79 -19.66 21.31
C SER A 55 -2.05 -19.91 20.50
N GLY A 56 -2.98 -18.96 20.49
CA GLY A 56 -4.20 -19.05 19.69
C GLY A 56 -3.87 -18.88 18.22
N ASN A 57 -4.76 -19.44 17.39
CA ASN A 57 -4.70 -19.30 15.95
C ASN A 57 -5.72 -18.21 15.51
N PRO A 58 -5.34 -16.93 15.52
CA PRO A 58 -6.25 -15.90 15.06
C PRO A 58 -6.52 -16.07 13.55
N ASN A 59 -7.76 -15.80 13.14
CA ASN A 59 -8.08 -15.73 11.73
C ASN A 59 -7.13 -14.76 11.02
N ILE A 60 -6.75 -15.08 9.81
CA ILE A 60 -5.89 -14.21 9.00
C ILE A 60 -6.58 -12.87 8.79
N LEU A 61 -5.86 -11.78 9.04
CA LEU A 61 -6.37 -10.45 8.80
C LEU A 61 -6.41 -10.16 7.30
N ALA A 62 -7.52 -9.63 6.81
CA ALA A 62 -7.65 -9.21 5.42
C ALA A 62 -8.18 -7.77 5.31
N LEU A 63 -7.57 -6.97 4.47
CA LEU A 63 -7.96 -5.59 4.21
C LEU A 63 -8.64 -5.49 2.84
N CYS A 64 -9.94 -5.22 2.85
CA CYS A 64 -10.74 -5.00 1.64
C CYS A 64 -11.00 -3.52 1.43
N SER A 65 -10.68 -3.00 0.27
CA SER A 65 -11.06 -1.64 -0.14
C SER A 65 -10.78 -1.38 -1.61
N PRO A 66 -11.43 -0.39 -2.21
CA PRO A 66 -11.00 0.18 -3.49
C PRO A 66 -9.51 0.55 -3.49
N PRO A 67 -8.89 0.68 -4.67
CA PRO A 67 -7.48 1.04 -4.78
C PRO A 67 -7.20 2.44 -4.20
N GLY A 68 -5.98 2.65 -3.68
CA GLY A 68 -5.54 3.98 -3.24
C GLY A 68 -5.93 4.39 -1.82
N LEU A 69 -6.57 3.52 -1.01
CA LEU A 69 -6.98 3.80 0.38
C LEU A 69 -5.93 3.39 1.43
N GLY A 70 -4.75 2.99 1.00
CA GLY A 70 -3.60 2.82 1.91
C GLY A 70 -3.49 1.46 2.59
N LYS A 71 -4.07 0.38 2.05
CA LYS A 71 -3.91 -1.00 2.58
C LYS A 71 -2.47 -1.31 2.97
N THR A 72 -1.55 -1.13 2.05
CA THR A 72 -0.12 -1.39 2.28
C THR A 72 0.49 -0.49 3.38
N LYS A 73 0.01 0.76 3.51
CA LYS A 73 0.46 1.65 4.59
C LYS A 73 0.00 1.15 5.95
N PHE A 74 -1.22 0.62 6.07
CA PHE A 74 -1.72 0.00 7.30
C PHE A 74 -0.84 -1.17 7.73
N VAL A 75 -0.53 -2.08 6.82
CA VAL A 75 0.28 -3.26 7.14
C VAL A 75 1.72 -2.89 7.50
N ARG A 76 2.32 -1.92 6.79
CA ARG A 76 3.65 -1.40 7.14
C ARG A 76 3.67 -0.71 8.50
N ALA A 77 2.62 0.07 8.82
CA ALA A 77 2.50 0.72 10.12
C ALA A 77 2.37 -0.31 11.24
N LEU A 78 1.60 -1.37 11.00
CA LEU A 78 1.49 -2.49 11.93
C LEU A 78 2.85 -3.17 12.15
N GLY A 79 3.60 -3.46 11.08
CA GLY A 79 4.95 -4.01 11.17
C GLY A 79 5.90 -3.13 11.99
N LYS A 80 5.86 -1.82 11.77
CA LYS A 80 6.65 -0.85 12.56
C LYS A 80 6.23 -0.83 14.03
N ALA A 81 4.93 -0.90 14.31
CA ALA A 81 4.42 -0.89 15.68
C ALA A 81 4.79 -2.16 16.45
N LEU A 82 4.69 -3.33 15.80
CA LEU A 82 5.05 -4.64 16.33
C LEU A 82 6.57 -4.89 16.35
N ASP A 83 7.33 -4.01 15.73
CA ASP A 83 8.77 -4.19 15.48
C ASP A 83 9.10 -5.49 14.75
N LEU A 84 8.25 -5.88 13.80
CA LEU A 84 8.43 -7.08 12.98
C LEU A 84 8.94 -6.73 11.58
N PRO A 85 9.75 -7.61 10.96
CA PRO A 85 10.11 -7.49 9.56
C PRO A 85 8.84 -7.57 8.69
N PHE A 86 8.77 -6.70 7.67
CA PHE A 86 7.67 -6.65 6.72
C PHE A 86 8.14 -7.11 5.35
N SER A 87 7.38 -7.99 4.75
CA SER A 87 7.55 -8.43 3.36
C SER A 87 6.22 -8.42 2.62
N GLN A 88 6.27 -8.33 1.30
CA GLN A 88 5.08 -8.27 0.46
C GLN A 88 5.23 -9.25 -0.72
N ILE A 89 4.20 -10.03 -0.95
CA ILE A 89 4.04 -10.91 -2.12
C ILE A 89 2.82 -10.40 -2.89
N SER A 90 3.02 -9.94 -4.12
CA SER A 90 1.92 -9.54 -4.99
C SER A 90 1.44 -10.73 -5.81
N PHE A 91 0.14 -10.91 -5.83
CA PHE A 91 -0.55 -11.96 -6.60
C PHE A 91 -1.09 -11.45 -7.94
N GLY A 92 -1.00 -10.15 -8.21
CA GLY A 92 -1.43 -9.59 -9.48
C GLY A 92 -0.68 -10.20 -10.66
N GLY A 93 -1.41 -10.97 -11.49
CA GLY A 93 -0.83 -11.69 -12.63
C GLY A 93 -0.12 -13.00 -12.27
N MET A 94 -0.19 -13.46 -11.02
CA MET A 94 0.37 -14.75 -10.62
C MET A 94 -0.58 -15.87 -11.05
N ASN A 95 -0.08 -16.76 -11.90
CA ASN A 95 -0.85 -17.91 -12.42
C ASN A 95 -0.10 -19.24 -12.29
N ASP A 96 1.02 -19.26 -11.58
CA ASP A 96 1.86 -20.43 -11.35
C ASP A 96 2.11 -20.63 -9.86
N PRO A 97 1.60 -21.72 -9.25
CA PRO A 97 1.82 -22.04 -7.85
C PRO A 97 3.30 -22.26 -7.50
N ALA A 98 4.13 -22.65 -8.45
CA ALA A 98 5.57 -22.82 -8.23
C ALA A 98 6.27 -21.52 -7.87
N LEU A 99 5.69 -20.35 -8.19
CA LEU A 99 6.21 -19.07 -7.70
C LEU A 99 6.14 -18.95 -6.17
N LEU A 100 5.20 -19.64 -5.52
CA LEU A 100 5.07 -19.66 -4.06
C LEU A 100 5.85 -20.80 -3.42
N THR A 101 5.77 -22.00 -4.00
CA THR A 101 6.28 -23.26 -3.45
C THR A 101 7.63 -23.69 -4.02
N GLY A 102 8.19 -22.94 -4.97
CA GLY A 102 9.44 -23.31 -5.63
C GLY A 102 9.24 -24.32 -6.77
N HIS A 103 10.23 -24.38 -7.66
CA HIS A 103 10.33 -25.37 -8.73
C HIS A 103 11.18 -26.52 -8.26
N ASP A 104 10.90 -27.73 -8.75
CA ASP A 104 11.76 -28.88 -8.47
C ASP A 104 13.21 -28.60 -8.91
N TYR A 105 14.17 -28.92 -8.05
CA TYR A 105 15.59 -28.66 -8.25
C TYR A 105 16.20 -29.36 -9.48
N THR A 106 15.50 -30.35 -10.04
CA THR A 106 15.93 -31.08 -11.23
C THR A 106 15.85 -30.25 -12.51
N TYR A 107 15.11 -29.15 -12.53
CA TYR A 107 14.96 -28.31 -13.72
C TYR A 107 16.05 -27.23 -13.79
N ILE A 108 16.56 -27.01 -15.01
CA ILE A 108 17.52 -25.92 -15.26
C ILE A 108 16.85 -24.58 -15.00
N GLY A 109 17.45 -23.75 -14.13
CA GLY A 109 16.91 -22.46 -13.77
C GLY A 109 15.88 -22.49 -12.62
N SER A 110 15.71 -23.65 -11.97
CA SER A 110 14.86 -23.78 -10.79
C SER A 110 15.27 -22.80 -9.68
N LYS A 111 14.28 -22.31 -8.93
CA LYS A 111 14.46 -21.35 -7.84
C LYS A 111 13.52 -21.71 -6.69
N PRO A 112 13.91 -21.39 -5.44
CA PRO A 112 13.00 -21.50 -4.31
C PRO A 112 11.79 -20.58 -4.48
N GLY A 113 10.71 -20.93 -3.80
CA GLY A 113 9.48 -20.16 -3.80
C GLY A 113 9.62 -18.82 -3.06
N LYS A 114 8.70 -17.89 -3.34
CA LYS A 114 8.68 -16.58 -2.70
C LYS A 114 8.49 -16.65 -1.19
N ILE A 115 7.80 -17.67 -0.69
CA ILE A 115 7.61 -17.89 0.76
C ILE A 115 8.97 -18.13 1.41
N TYR A 116 9.77 -19.06 0.87
CA TYR A 116 11.12 -19.33 1.34
C TYR A 116 12.02 -18.09 1.28
N ASP A 117 12.01 -17.39 0.15
CA ASP A 117 12.79 -16.16 -0.06
C ASP A 117 12.49 -15.08 0.98
N VAL A 118 11.20 -14.88 1.28
CA VAL A 118 10.74 -13.89 2.25
C VAL A 118 11.26 -14.21 3.64
N ILE A 119 11.19 -15.46 4.07
CA ILE A 119 11.69 -15.92 5.38
C ILE A 119 13.19 -15.72 5.48
N CYS A 120 13.93 -16.15 4.46
CA CYS A 120 15.38 -15.99 4.45
C CYS A 120 15.82 -14.52 4.49
N LYS A 121 15.12 -13.63 3.77
CA LYS A 121 15.41 -12.20 3.75
C LYS A 121 15.01 -11.50 5.05
N SER A 122 13.96 -11.96 5.71
CA SER A 122 13.52 -11.39 7.00
C SER A 122 14.52 -11.66 8.13
N GLY A 123 15.25 -12.75 8.05
CA GLY A 123 16.18 -13.21 9.08
C GLY A 123 15.52 -13.73 10.36
N TYR A 124 14.19 -13.89 10.35
CA TYR A 124 13.37 -14.38 11.47
C TYR A 124 12.29 -15.34 10.97
N MET A 125 11.89 -16.30 11.82
CA MET A 125 10.78 -17.22 11.53
C MET A 125 9.41 -16.59 11.79
N ASN A 126 9.36 -15.38 12.32
CA ASN A 126 8.16 -14.58 12.44
C ASN A 126 8.37 -13.23 11.78
N GLY A 127 7.33 -12.74 11.15
CA GLY A 127 7.33 -11.48 10.44
C GLY A 127 5.91 -11.21 9.92
N ILE A 128 5.72 -10.09 9.30
CA ILE A 128 4.49 -9.79 8.58
C ILE A 128 4.72 -10.05 7.09
N VAL A 129 3.92 -10.94 6.52
CA VAL A 129 3.87 -11.20 5.09
C VAL A 129 2.54 -10.73 4.53
N MET A 130 2.58 -9.66 3.77
CA MET A 130 1.40 -9.14 3.08
C MET A 130 1.21 -9.89 1.77
N LEU A 131 0.03 -10.51 1.62
CA LEU A 131 -0.45 -11.16 0.40
C LEU A 131 -1.31 -10.14 -0.35
N ASP A 132 -0.70 -9.42 -1.29
CA ASP A 132 -1.34 -8.28 -1.94
C ASP A 132 -2.00 -8.67 -3.26
N GLU A 133 -3.18 -8.08 -3.51
CA GLU A 133 -3.96 -8.28 -4.74
C GLU A 133 -4.37 -9.75 -4.98
N ILE A 134 -4.84 -10.46 -3.93
CA ILE A 134 -5.25 -11.87 -4.08
C ILE A 134 -6.52 -12.04 -4.94
N ASP A 135 -7.29 -10.98 -5.15
CA ASP A 135 -8.42 -10.91 -6.08
C ASP A 135 -7.98 -10.87 -7.57
N LYS A 136 -6.68 -10.81 -7.84
CA LYS A 136 -6.13 -10.73 -9.21
C LYS A 136 -5.28 -11.94 -9.61
N ILE A 137 -5.45 -13.06 -8.93
CA ILE A 137 -4.74 -14.31 -9.23
C ILE A 137 -5.12 -14.83 -10.63
N GLY A 138 -6.33 -14.60 -11.08
CA GLY A 138 -6.85 -15.03 -12.36
C GLY A 138 -8.31 -15.47 -12.28
N ASP A 139 -8.81 -16.07 -13.35
CA ASP A 139 -10.17 -16.60 -13.39
C ASP A 139 -10.33 -17.77 -12.41
N LEU A 140 -11.29 -17.67 -11.49
CA LEU A 140 -11.59 -18.67 -10.46
C LEU A 140 -11.92 -20.08 -11.03
N TYR A 141 -12.36 -20.15 -12.28
CA TYR A 141 -12.69 -21.42 -12.95
C TYR A 141 -11.47 -22.07 -13.61
N SER A 142 -10.37 -21.37 -13.77
CA SER A 142 -9.13 -21.90 -14.33
C SER A 142 -8.48 -22.92 -13.40
N ALA A 143 -8.01 -24.05 -13.94
CA ALA A 143 -7.29 -25.08 -13.17
C ALA A 143 -6.05 -24.51 -12.48
N LYS A 144 -5.25 -23.69 -13.17
CA LYS A 144 -4.06 -23.05 -12.62
C LYS A 144 -4.38 -22.12 -11.46
N THR A 145 -5.45 -21.35 -11.57
CA THR A 145 -5.92 -20.47 -10.48
C THR A 145 -6.31 -21.27 -9.25
N LYS A 146 -7.02 -22.41 -9.45
CA LYS A 146 -7.39 -23.32 -8.35
C LYS A 146 -6.17 -23.91 -7.64
N GLU A 147 -5.11 -24.23 -8.38
CA GLU A 147 -3.85 -24.71 -7.78
C GLU A 147 -3.22 -23.63 -6.89
N VAL A 148 -3.19 -22.36 -7.33
CA VAL A 148 -2.69 -21.24 -6.51
C VAL A 148 -3.55 -21.05 -5.25
N TYR A 149 -4.86 -21.11 -5.38
CA TYR A 149 -5.76 -21.06 -4.22
C TYR A 149 -5.61 -22.27 -3.29
N GLY A 150 -5.29 -23.45 -3.83
CA GLY A 150 -4.92 -24.64 -3.04
C GLY A 150 -3.71 -24.37 -2.14
N VAL A 151 -2.64 -23.79 -2.69
CA VAL A 151 -1.46 -23.37 -1.91
C VAL A 151 -1.83 -22.32 -0.87
N LEU A 152 -2.63 -21.31 -1.23
CA LEU A 152 -3.11 -20.30 -0.26
C LEU A 152 -3.94 -20.92 0.85
N THR A 153 -4.82 -21.87 0.54
CA THR A 153 -5.63 -22.55 1.53
C THR A 153 -4.78 -23.25 2.58
N HIS A 154 -3.72 -23.95 2.15
CA HIS A 154 -2.76 -24.59 3.05
C HIS A 154 -1.95 -23.57 3.85
N LEU A 155 -1.46 -22.51 3.20
CA LEU A 155 -0.67 -21.45 3.82
C LEU A 155 -1.44 -20.70 4.91
N LEU A 156 -2.74 -20.47 4.69
CA LEU A 156 -3.61 -19.72 5.59
C LEU A 156 -4.34 -20.61 6.63
N ASP A 157 -4.13 -21.91 6.58
CA ASP A 157 -4.68 -22.83 7.56
C ASP A 157 -3.70 -23.00 8.72
N SER A 158 -4.05 -22.45 9.87
CA SER A 158 -3.23 -22.49 11.08
C SER A 158 -2.98 -23.91 11.63
N THR A 159 -3.75 -24.90 11.19
CA THR A 159 -3.56 -26.31 11.58
C THR A 159 -2.56 -27.04 10.70
N GLN A 160 -2.25 -26.50 9.52
CA GLN A 160 -1.40 -27.14 8.51
C GLN A 160 -0.17 -26.32 8.13
N ASN A 161 -0.14 -25.02 8.40
CA ASN A 161 0.93 -24.12 7.98
C ASN A 161 2.25 -24.30 8.74
N ASN A 162 2.29 -25.15 9.76
CA ASN A 162 3.52 -25.58 10.43
C ASN A 162 4.33 -26.61 9.61
N GLU A 163 3.75 -27.18 8.56
CA GLU A 163 4.37 -28.17 7.67
C GLU A 163 4.31 -27.69 6.22
N PHE A 164 4.88 -26.52 5.93
CA PHE A 164 5.01 -26.01 4.58
C PHE A 164 6.28 -26.59 3.92
N TYR A 165 6.17 -27.04 2.69
CA TYR A 165 7.28 -27.57 1.92
C TYR A 165 7.58 -26.70 0.70
N ASP A 166 8.86 -26.43 0.49
CA ASP A 166 9.34 -25.79 -0.73
C ASP A 166 9.97 -26.85 -1.66
N ASN A 167 9.47 -26.96 -2.88
CA ASN A 167 9.88 -27.99 -3.83
C ASN A 167 11.37 -27.91 -4.21
N TYR A 168 11.94 -26.69 -4.20
CA TYR A 168 13.35 -26.49 -4.49
C TYR A 168 14.25 -27.00 -3.36
N ILE A 169 13.79 -26.85 -2.11
CA ILE A 169 14.52 -27.35 -0.95
C ILE A 169 14.34 -28.86 -0.79
N GLY A 170 13.21 -29.36 -1.29
CA GLY A 170 12.80 -30.76 -1.18
C GLY A 170 11.80 -31.01 -0.07
N ASN A 171 10.97 -32.02 -0.28
CA ASN A 171 9.85 -32.37 0.60
C ASN A 171 10.26 -33.00 1.95
N TYR A 172 11.54 -32.99 2.27
CA TYR A 172 12.08 -33.57 3.51
C TYR A 172 12.29 -32.55 4.62
N VAL A 173 12.18 -31.26 4.31
CA VAL A 173 12.42 -30.17 5.26
C VAL A 173 11.17 -29.32 5.40
N PRO A 174 10.34 -29.60 6.44
CA PRO A 174 9.19 -28.78 6.71
C PRO A 174 9.63 -27.39 7.22
N ILE A 175 8.92 -26.37 6.77
CA ILE A 175 9.10 -24.99 7.22
C ILE A 175 7.89 -24.61 8.06
N ASP A 176 8.11 -24.29 9.32
CA ASP A 176 7.06 -23.85 10.22
C ASP A 176 6.69 -22.39 9.98
N LEU A 177 5.53 -22.15 9.38
CA LEU A 177 4.97 -20.83 9.10
C LEU A 177 3.98 -20.35 10.16
N SER A 178 3.75 -21.13 11.23
CA SER A 178 2.72 -20.85 12.24
C SER A 178 2.94 -19.53 12.98
N LYS A 179 4.15 -19.00 12.99
CA LYS A 179 4.51 -17.74 13.63
C LYS A 179 4.51 -16.53 12.69
N ILE A 180 4.28 -16.75 11.40
CA ILE A 180 4.19 -15.66 10.42
C ILE A 180 2.79 -15.05 10.49
N LEU A 181 2.75 -13.72 10.58
CA LEU A 181 1.50 -12.98 10.48
C LEU A 181 1.19 -12.68 9.00
N PHE A 182 0.37 -13.55 8.41
CA PHE A 182 -0.14 -13.30 7.06
C PHE A 182 -1.26 -12.26 7.11
N ILE A 183 -1.17 -11.26 6.23
CA ILE A 183 -2.20 -10.23 6.07
C ILE A 183 -2.54 -10.15 4.59
N ALA A 184 -3.78 -10.48 4.24
CA ALA A 184 -4.25 -10.39 2.87
C ALA A 184 -4.73 -8.98 2.52
N SER A 185 -4.65 -8.61 1.25
CA SER A 185 -5.29 -7.42 0.72
C SER A 185 -5.92 -7.68 -0.65
N PHE A 186 -7.06 -7.07 -0.87
CA PHE A 186 -7.81 -7.17 -2.13
C PHE A 186 -8.77 -6.00 -2.29
N ASN A 187 -9.34 -5.87 -3.49
CA ASN A 187 -10.30 -4.81 -3.79
C ASN A 187 -11.72 -5.36 -3.82
N ASP A 188 -11.91 -6.59 -4.28
CA ASP A 188 -13.21 -7.20 -4.49
C ASP A 188 -13.25 -8.63 -3.91
N GLU A 189 -14.20 -8.89 -3.01
CA GLU A 189 -14.42 -10.20 -2.38
C GLU A 189 -14.95 -11.23 -3.38
N CYS A 190 -15.70 -10.79 -4.41
CA CYS A 190 -16.32 -11.70 -5.39
C CYS A 190 -15.30 -12.44 -6.25
N ASN A 191 -14.08 -11.92 -6.36
CA ASN A 191 -12.99 -12.49 -7.14
C ASN A 191 -12.04 -13.37 -6.31
N ILE A 192 -12.46 -13.79 -5.12
CA ILE A 192 -11.66 -14.64 -4.22
C ILE A 192 -12.39 -15.98 -4.02
N ASP A 193 -11.63 -17.05 -3.96
CA ASP A 193 -12.18 -18.36 -3.62
C ASP A 193 -12.84 -18.31 -2.23
N PRO A 194 -14.12 -18.72 -2.11
CA PRO A 194 -14.86 -18.70 -0.84
C PRO A 194 -14.18 -19.48 0.29
N ILE A 195 -13.46 -20.57 -0.04
CA ILE A 195 -12.75 -21.39 0.95
C ILE A 195 -11.62 -20.58 1.60
N VAL A 196 -10.90 -19.79 0.81
CA VAL A 196 -9.84 -18.92 1.27
C VAL A 196 -10.42 -17.73 2.03
N LEU A 197 -11.50 -17.12 1.52
CA LEU A 197 -12.16 -15.98 2.16
C LEU A 197 -12.69 -16.33 3.56
N ASN A 198 -13.25 -17.51 3.75
CA ASN A 198 -13.78 -17.98 5.03
C ASN A 198 -12.71 -18.16 6.13
N ARG A 199 -11.43 -18.22 5.77
CA ARG A 199 -10.30 -18.28 6.71
C ARG A 199 -9.82 -16.90 7.17
N MET A 200 -10.41 -15.83 6.65
CA MET A 200 -9.98 -14.46 6.86
C MET A 200 -10.96 -13.67 7.71
N LYS A 201 -10.44 -12.82 8.60
CA LYS A 201 -11.19 -11.73 9.20
C LYS A 201 -11.08 -10.52 8.27
N VAL A 202 -12.12 -10.22 7.52
CA VAL A 202 -12.13 -9.11 6.56
C VAL A 202 -12.47 -7.80 7.25
N ILE A 203 -11.59 -6.81 7.12
CA ILE A 203 -11.80 -5.42 7.53
C ILE A 203 -12.03 -4.58 6.29
N LYS A 204 -13.21 -3.96 6.18
CA LYS A 204 -13.57 -3.07 5.06
C LYS A 204 -13.12 -1.64 5.37
N ILE A 205 -12.20 -1.12 4.56
CA ILE A 205 -11.73 0.26 4.68
C ILE A 205 -12.67 1.15 3.86
N LYS A 206 -13.38 2.06 4.56
CA LYS A 206 -14.29 3.02 3.94
C LYS A 206 -13.52 4.08 3.14
N GLU A 207 -14.19 4.68 2.16
CA GLU A 207 -13.64 5.80 1.40
C GLU A 207 -13.39 7.02 2.29
N ASN A 208 -12.40 7.82 1.88
CA ASN A 208 -12.14 9.11 2.52
C ASN A 208 -13.23 10.13 2.16
N SER A 209 -13.74 10.84 3.14
CA SER A 209 -14.61 11.99 2.89
C SER A 209 -13.83 13.10 2.15
N LEU A 210 -14.55 14.03 1.50
CA LEU A 210 -13.92 15.17 0.85
C LEU A 210 -13.06 15.99 1.84
N LYS A 211 -13.54 16.12 3.07
CA LYS A 211 -12.81 16.80 4.15
C LYS A 211 -11.50 16.06 4.47
N ASP A 212 -11.56 14.73 4.62
CA ASP A 212 -10.36 13.93 4.88
C ASP A 212 -9.36 14.02 3.70
N LYS A 213 -9.86 14.02 2.45
CA LYS A 213 -9.01 14.17 1.26
C LYS A 213 -8.29 15.52 1.26
N ILE A 214 -8.96 16.62 1.60
CA ILE A 214 -8.35 17.95 1.74
C ILE A 214 -7.30 17.95 2.85
N ASP A 215 -7.63 17.42 4.03
CA ASP A 215 -6.73 17.33 5.17
C ASP A 215 -5.48 16.51 4.86
N ILE A 216 -5.62 15.39 4.16
CA ILE A 216 -4.49 14.53 3.73
C ILE A 216 -3.58 15.31 2.78
N VAL A 217 -4.13 16.01 1.81
CA VAL A 217 -3.34 16.82 0.86
C VAL A 217 -2.55 17.87 1.60
N LYS A 218 -3.18 18.64 2.48
CA LYS A 218 -2.55 19.74 3.24
C LYS A 218 -1.47 19.26 4.20
N LYS A 219 -1.78 18.22 4.97
CA LYS A 219 -0.91 17.78 6.08
C LYS A 219 0.22 16.86 5.63
N TYR A 220 0.03 16.15 4.49
CA TYR A 220 0.98 15.12 4.08
C TYR A 220 1.46 15.31 2.64
N THR A 221 0.57 15.40 1.65
CA THR A 221 0.97 15.36 0.23
C THR A 221 1.79 16.59 -0.17
N ILE A 222 1.32 17.78 0.14
CA ILE A 222 2.03 19.04 -0.18
C ILE A 222 3.35 19.11 0.57
N PRO A 223 3.41 18.99 1.91
CA PRO A 223 4.69 19.10 2.65
C PRO A 223 5.71 18.02 2.26
N GLU A 224 5.27 16.79 2.05
CA GLU A 224 6.16 15.70 1.59
C GLU A 224 6.75 16.02 0.21
N THR A 225 5.94 16.55 -0.71
CA THR A 225 6.40 16.88 -2.08
C THR A 225 7.37 18.04 -2.07
N ILE A 226 7.09 19.10 -1.31
CA ILE A 226 7.98 20.25 -1.11
C ILE A 226 9.32 19.80 -0.56
N LYS A 227 9.31 18.99 0.50
CA LYS A 227 10.52 18.44 1.13
C LYS A 227 11.34 17.59 0.16
N ASN A 228 10.69 16.75 -0.64
CA ASN A 228 11.39 15.88 -1.59
C ASN A 228 12.04 16.67 -2.74
N LEU A 229 11.41 17.73 -3.20
CA LEU A 229 11.92 18.61 -4.24
C LEU A 229 12.87 19.70 -3.70
N LYS A 230 12.94 19.86 -2.37
CA LYS A 230 13.76 20.89 -1.70
C LYS A 230 13.48 22.32 -2.22
N ILE A 231 12.22 22.62 -2.46
CA ILE A 231 11.77 23.94 -2.92
C ILE A 231 11.26 24.77 -1.74
N SER A 232 11.13 26.08 -1.99
CA SER A 232 10.42 27.00 -1.10
C SER A 232 8.95 26.59 -0.92
N ASP A 233 8.30 27.16 0.08
CA ASP A 233 6.93 26.80 0.41
C ASP A 233 5.95 27.11 -0.72
N VAL A 234 4.92 26.28 -0.86
CA VAL A 234 3.87 26.41 -1.88
C VAL A 234 2.52 26.51 -1.19
N ILE A 235 1.88 27.66 -1.32
CA ILE A 235 0.61 27.97 -0.68
C ILE A 235 -0.53 27.70 -1.66
N ILE A 236 -1.43 26.80 -1.29
CA ILE A 236 -2.64 26.45 -2.04
C ILE A 236 -3.84 26.61 -1.11
N SER A 237 -4.80 27.45 -1.48
CA SER A 237 -6.02 27.65 -0.70
C SER A 237 -6.91 26.40 -0.69
N ASP A 238 -7.76 26.26 0.34
CA ASP A 238 -8.70 25.14 0.48
C ASP A 238 -9.67 25.05 -0.69
N GLU A 239 -10.06 26.18 -1.24
CA GLU A 239 -10.94 26.27 -2.40
C GLU A 239 -10.26 25.71 -3.65
N LEU A 240 -8.97 26.01 -3.84
CA LEU A 240 -8.18 25.49 -4.96
C LEU A 240 -7.87 24.01 -4.79
N ILE A 241 -7.61 23.55 -3.57
CA ILE A 241 -7.48 22.10 -3.27
C ILE A 241 -8.77 21.38 -3.63
N LYS A 242 -9.91 21.89 -3.18
CA LYS A 242 -11.24 21.34 -3.52
C LYS A 242 -11.50 21.37 -5.04
N TYR A 243 -11.11 22.45 -5.70
CA TYR A 243 -11.21 22.56 -7.17
C TYR A 243 -10.40 21.49 -7.88
N ILE A 244 -9.14 21.26 -7.48
CA ILE A 244 -8.29 20.21 -8.06
C ILE A 244 -8.92 18.84 -7.85
N ILE A 245 -9.37 18.52 -6.64
CA ILE A 245 -9.97 17.23 -6.32
C ILE A 245 -11.22 16.97 -7.17
N ASN A 246 -12.09 17.96 -7.35
CA ASN A 246 -13.36 17.77 -8.02
C ASN A 246 -13.28 17.85 -9.55
N CYS A 247 -12.42 18.74 -10.07
CA CYS A 247 -12.43 19.10 -11.49
C CYS A 247 -11.21 18.62 -12.28
N LYS A 248 -10.11 18.33 -11.61
CA LYS A 248 -8.82 18.02 -12.27
C LYS A 248 -8.33 16.59 -12.02
N THR A 249 -8.90 15.89 -11.04
CA THR A 249 -8.53 14.50 -10.77
C THR A 249 -9.59 13.56 -11.34
N VAL A 250 -9.14 12.40 -11.83
CA VAL A 250 -10.07 11.32 -12.17
C VAL A 250 -10.74 10.86 -10.88
N PHE A 251 -12.06 10.66 -10.94
CA PHE A 251 -12.81 10.19 -9.76
C PHE A 251 -12.28 8.83 -9.34
N GLU A 252 -11.78 8.79 -8.13
CA GLU A 252 -11.30 7.57 -7.48
C GLU A 252 -11.66 7.66 -5.99
N PRO A 253 -12.11 6.56 -5.37
CA PRO A 253 -12.36 6.52 -3.94
C PRO A 253 -11.13 6.88 -3.11
N GLY A 254 -9.95 6.49 -3.60
CA GLY A 254 -8.66 6.64 -2.93
C GLY A 254 -7.95 7.97 -3.18
N MET A 255 -6.72 8.02 -2.67
CA MET A 255 -5.85 9.21 -2.73
C MET A 255 -4.80 9.15 -3.87
N ARG A 256 -4.71 8.04 -4.64
CA ARG A 256 -3.62 7.84 -5.62
C ARG A 256 -3.60 8.92 -6.68
N ASN A 257 -4.71 9.11 -7.39
CA ASN A 257 -4.81 10.11 -8.47
C ASN A 257 -4.73 11.54 -7.93
N ILE A 258 -5.33 11.80 -6.76
CA ILE A 258 -5.22 13.10 -6.09
C ILE A 258 -3.75 13.41 -5.80
N ASN A 259 -3.03 12.51 -5.13
CA ASN A 259 -1.62 12.71 -4.81
C ASN A 259 -0.76 12.92 -6.06
N ASN A 260 -1.03 12.17 -7.14
CA ASN A 260 -0.30 12.32 -8.40
C ASN A 260 -0.56 13.69 -9.05
N SER A 261 -1.78 14.21 -9.00
CA SER A 261 -2.12 15.53 -9.52
C SER A 261 -1.39 16.64 -8.75
N PHE A 262 -1.37 16.58 -7.41
CA PHE A 262 -0.62 17.55 -6.60
C PHE A 262 0.90 17.44 -6.80
N LYS A 263 1.44 16.23 -6.86
CA LYS A 263 2.87 16.02 -7.18
C LYS A 263 3.24 16.56 -8.55
N SER A 264 2.39 16.35 -9.55
CA SER A 264 2.58 16.89 -10.91
C SER A 264 2.52 18.42 -10.91
N LEU A 265 1.54 19.02 -10.22
CA LEU A 265 1.41 20.47 -10.11
C LEU A 265 2.66 21.10 -9.48
N ILE A 266 3.06 20.60 -8.31
CA ILE A 266 4.23 21.12 -7.58
C ILE A 266 5.53 20.86 -8.37
N GLY A 267 5.64 19.73 -9.08
CA GLY A 267 6.76 19.47 -9.98
C GLY A 267 6.88 20.49 -11.12
N LYS A 268 5.75 20.88 -11.71
CA LYS A 268 5.73 21.92 -12.74
C LYS A 268 6.04 23.31 -12.18
N ILE A 269 5.61 23.61 -10.96
CA ILE A 269 6.00 24.84 -10.24
C ILE A 269 7.51 24.86 -10.00
N ASN A 270 8.11 23.74 -9.60
CA ASN A 270 9.55 23.62 -9.45
C ASN A 270 10.30 23.92 -10.77
N THR A 271 9.80 23.45 -11.90
CA THR A 271 10.36 23.75 -13.21
C THR A 271 10.32 25.26 -13.49
N LEU A 272 9.21 25.94 -13.19
CA LEU A 272 9.10 27.39 -13.35
C LEU A 272 10.09 28.14 -12.45
N LEU A 273 10.28 27.67 -11.21
CA LEU A 273 11.29 28.28 -10.30
C LEU A 273 12.70 28.20 -10.88
N PHE A 274 13.08 27.10 -11.51
CA PHE A 274 14.35 27.00 -12.23
C PHE A 274 14.40 27.95 -13.46
N LEU A 275 13.31 28.05 -14.21
CA LEU A 275 13.24 28.95 -15.36
C LEU A 275 13.29 30.43 -14.97
N ASP A 276 12.85 30.79 -13.76
CA ASP A 276 12.97 32.15 -13.23
C ASP A 276 14.44 32.58 -12.97
N THR A 277 15.35 31.63 -12.81
CA THR A 277 16.79 31.92 -12.66
C THR A 277 17.52 32.10 -14.01
N ALA A 278 16.90 31.74 -15.11
CA ALA A 278 17.46 31.84 -16.45
C ALA A 278 17.34 33.27 -17.02
N SER A 279 18.21 33.63 -17.98
CA SER A 279 18.05 34.88 -18.71
C SER A 279 16.73 34.87 -19.51
N LYS A 280 16.15 36.06 -19.78
CA LYS A 280 14.91 36.17 -20.58
C LYS A 280 15.02 35.50 -21.95
N SER A 281 16.19 35.62 -22.61
CA SER A 281 16.48 35.00 -23.90
C SER A 281 16.51 33.48 -23.81
N ASP A 282 17.16 32.91 -22.79
CA ASP A 282 17.27 31.47 -22.61
C ASP A 282 15.92 30.88 -22.19
N ARG A 283 15.22 31.57 -21.28
CA ARG A 283 13.86 31.19 -20.87
C ARG A 283 12.93 31.09 -22.08
N SER A 284 12.89 32.08 -22.95
CA SER A 284 12.07 32.11 -24.18
C SER A 284 12.40 30.93 -25.12
N LYS A 285 13.70 30.59 -25.27
CA LYS A 285 14.12 29.45 -26.09
C LYS A 285 13.72 28.13 -25.50
N ILE A 286 13.85 27.98 -24.16
CA ILE A 286 13.53 26.73 -23.42
C ILE A 286 12.01 26.51 -23.39
N THR A 287 11.22 27.56 -23.21
CA THR A 287 9.76 27.44 -23.02
C THR A 287 8.94 27.46 -24.29
N LYS A 288 9.58 27.74 -25.45
CA LYS A 288 8.89 27.79 -26.73
C LYS A 288 8.09 26.51 -27.00
N ASP A 289 6.83 26.67 -27.31
CA ASP A 289 5.87 25.58 -27.59
C ASP A 289 5.61 24.65 -26.36
N LEU A 290 6.07 25.03 -25.14
CA LEU A 290 5.82 24.31 -23.91
C LEU A 290 4.73 24.97 -23.07
N VAL A 291 4.18 24.21 -22.15
CA VAL A 291 3.15 24.67 -21.18
C VAL A 291 3.63 25.84 -20.31
N TYR A 292 4.94 26.08 -20.25
CA TYR A 292 5.59 27.11 -19.44
C TYR A 292 5.72 28.47 -20.14
N GLU A 293 5.36 28.56 -21.42
CA GLU A 293 5.47 29.78 -22.19
C GLU A 293 4.57 30.87 -21.61
N ASN A 294 5.13 32.08 -21.41
CA ASN A 294 4.45 33.24 -20.85
C ASN A 294 3.82 33.02 -19.46
N MET A 295 4.40 32.10 -18.66
CA MET A 295 3.95 31.84 -17.31
C MET A 295 4.83 32.55 -16.28
N GLU A 296 4.21 33.24 -15.33
CA GLU A 296 4.88 33.88 -14.20
C GLU A 296 4.34 33.30 -12.89
N LEU A 297 5.21 33.17 -11.89
CA LEU A 297 4.83 32.76 -10.55
C LEU A 297 4.52 33.98 -9.69
N LEU A 298 3.37 33.95 -9.04
CA LEU A 298 3.08 34.89 -7.95
C LEU A 298 3.81 34.42 -6.69
N LYS A 299 4.59 35.32 -6.09
CA LYS A 299 5.36 35.03 -4.87
C LYS A 299 4.91 35.94 -3.74
N ASP A 300 4.83 35.37 -2.54
CA ASP A 300 4.66 36.10 -1.29
C ASP A 300 5.88 35.78 -0.41
N GLY A 301 6.85 36.68 -0.40
CA GLY A 301 8.18 36.41 0.14
C GLY A 301 8.84 35.25 -0.60
N ASP A 302 9.25 34.23 0.16
CA ASP A 302 9.86 33.00 -0.39
C ASP A 302 8.83 31.95 -0.83
N SER A 303 7.53 32.17 -0.57
CA SER A 303 6.47 31.20 -0.88
C SER A 303 5.86 31.47 -2.24
N VAL A 304 5.48 30.40 -2.95
CA VAL A 304 4.77 30.46 -4.23
C VAL A 304 3.27 30.37 -4.01
N LEU A 305 2.52 31.37 -4.48
CA LEU A 305 1.06 31.37 -4.45
C LEU A 305 0.52 30.66 -5.70
N VAL A 306 -0.25 29.60 -5.51
CA VAL A 306 -0.89 28.89 -6.61
C VAL A 306 -2.18 29.60 -6.99
N THR A 307 -2.35 29.88 -8.29
CA THR A 307 -3.58 30.46 -8.84
C THR A 307 -4.39 29.43 -9.62
N LYS A 308 -5.67 29.75 -9.86
CA LYS A 308 -6.54 28.91 -10.67
C LYS A 308 -6.03 28.77 -12.10
N GLU A 309 -5.44 29.84 -12.66
CA GLU A 309 -4.87 29.84 -14.01
C GLU A 309 -3.71 28.85 -14.15
N LEU A 310 -2.81 28.81 -13.14
CA LEU A 310 -1.73 27.82 -13.06
C LEU A 310 -2.28 26.38 -13.04
N ILE A 311 -3.32 26.15 -12.24
CA ILE A 311 -3.97 24.84 -12.15
C ILE A 311 -4.57 24.46 -13.51
N ASP A 312 -5.28 25.37 -14.16
CA ASP A 312 -5.96 25.10 -15.43
C ASP A 312 -5.00 24.82 -16.56
N LYS A 313 -3.83 25.48 -16.59
CA LYS A 313 -2.78 25.23 -17.58
C LYS A 313 -1.97 23.96 -17.30
N PHE A 314 -1.71 23.66 -16.02
CA PHE A 314 -0.84 22.54 -15.64
C PHE A 314 -1.57 21.22 -15.49
N LEU A 315 -2.84 21.24 -15.13
CA LEU A 315 -3.64 20.05 -14.95
C LEU A 315 -4.77 20.03 -15.98
N ASN A 316 -4.81 18.99 -16.80
CA ASN A 316 -5.86 18.78 -17.79
C ASN A 316 -7.23 18.71 -17.10
N LYS A 317 -8.27 19.20 -17.77
CA LYS A 317 -9.64 18.93 -17.34
C LYS A 317 -9.88 17.42 -17.33
N ARG A 318 -10.65 16.95 -16.37
CA ARG A 318 -11.13 15.57 -16.30
C ARG A 318 -11.77 15.21 -17.66
N SER A 319 -11.26 14.20 -18.34
CA SER A 319 -11.92 13.68 -19.53
C SER A 319 -13.23 13.00 -19.09
N GLU A 320 -14.36 13.44 -19.65
CA GLU A 320 -15.69 12.88 -19.35
C GLU A 320 -15.86 11.41 -19.81
N SER A 321 -14.85 10.84 -20.44
CA SER A 321 -14.91 9.53 -21.10
C SER A 321 -15.07 8.33 -20.18
N VAL A 322 -15.02 8.48 -18.85
CA VAL A 322 -15.19 7.36 -17.91
C VAL A 322 -16.59 7.30 -17.31
N SER A 323 -17.35 8.40 -17.32
CA SER A 323 -18.71 8.41 -16.76
C SER A 323 -19.76 7.77 -17.69
N GLN A 324 -19.50 7.67 -18.98
CA GLN A 324 -20.42 7.02 -19.94
C GLN A 324 -20.25 5.50 -20.00
N LEU A 325 -19.10 4.96 -19.64
CA LEU A 325 -18.88 3.50 -19.59
C LEU A 325 -19.48 2.81 -18.33
N MET A 326 -19.77 3.58 -17.27
CA MET A 326 -20.42 3.04 -16.07
C MET A 326 -21.95 3.12 -16.08
N MET A 327 -22.59 3.69 -17.12
CA MET A 327 -24.05 3.72 -17.26
C MET A 327 -24.58 2.61 -18.18
N TYR A 328 -23.72 1.77 -18.75
CA TYR A 328 -24.11 0.69 -19.67
C TYR A 328 -23.61 -0.71 -19.28
N ASN A 329 -23.28 -0.92 -18.00
CA ASN A 329 -23.06 -2.27 -17.46
C ASN A 329 -23.85 -2.48 -16.18
#